data_b14ecfe3108bed536287f05b62b92344
#
_entry.id   b14ecfe3108bed536287f05b62b92344
#
_cell.length_a   1.000
_cell.length_b   1.000
_cell.length_c   1.000
_cell.angle_alpha   90.00
_cell.angle_beta   90.00
_cell.angle_gamma   90.00
#
_symmetry.space_group_name_H-M   'P 1'
#
loop_
_entity.id
_entity.type
_entity.pdbx_description
1 polymer ?
#
loop_
_entity_poly.entity_id
_entity_poly.type
_entity_poly.pdbx_seq_one_letter_code
_entity_poly.pdbx_strand_id
1 'polypeptide(L)'
;LSQHNPTAKIIVADPKPKFSKMALFQEGWNAHYAGMIDWIGSEFGGENVAVDPSAMTISIDGESINVDACNVIPAMKAGRIAALAGVTDGNWAPVNAADMSTKADADVYVLGDASQQGDMPKSGFSANSQAKVCANAVRGALTGSKIFPAKFANTCWSLINADDGVKVGATYKATDEKIAKVDGFISKTGETADI
;
A
#
# COMPACT_ATOMS: atom_id res chain seq x y z
N LEU A 1 -6.59 3.06 22.38
CA LEU A 1 -7.62 2.10 22.81
C LEU A 1 -7.16 1.32 24.04
N SER A 2 -5.99 0.68 24.03
CA SER A 2 -5.48 -0.14 25.14
C SER A 2 -5.44 0.56 26.50
N GLN A 3 -5.19 1.86 26.54
CA GLN A 3 -5.18 2.66 27.78
C GLN A 3 -6.59 2.99 28.30
N HIS A 4 -7.59 3.11 27.42
CA HIS A 4 -8.94 3.55 27.77
C HIS A 4 -9.96 2.41 27.82
N ASN A 5 -9.73 1.36 27.07
CA ASN A 5 -10.55 0.16 27.04
C ASN A 5 -9.67 -1.09 26.87
N PRO A 6 -9.03 -1.57 27.96
CA PRO A 6 -8.09 -2.69 27.91
C PRO A 6 -8.75 -4.03 27.59
N THR A 7 -10.08 -4.12 27.64
CA THR A 7 -10.84 -5.33 27.28
C THR A 7 -11.32 -5.33 25.83
N ALA A 8 -11.07 -4.26 25.08
CA ALA A 8 -11.45 -4.19 23.67
C ALA A 8 -10.74 -5.27 22.86
N LYS A 9 -11.47 -5.79 21.87
CA LYS A 9 -10.94 -6.69 20.86
C LYS A 9 -10.98 -6.03 19.49
N ILE A 10 -9.92 -6.24 18.71
CA ILE A 10 -9.82 -5.77 17.34
C ILE A 10 -9.69 -6.99 16.45
N ILE A 11 -10.61 -7.16 15.52
CA ILE A 11 -10.57 -8.22 14.51
C ILE A 11 -10.23 -7.57 13.18
N VAL A 12 -9.18 -8.07 12.54
CA VAL A 12 -8.76 -7.65 11.20
C VAL A 12 -9.00 -8.81 10.25
N ALA A 13 -10.04 -8.73 9.42
CA ALA A 13 -10.27 -9.69 8.34
C ALA A 13 -9.57 -9.21 7.07
N ASP A 14 -8.70 -10.02 6.50
CA ASP A 14 -7.90 -9.68 5.32
C ASP A 14 -8.08 -10.74 4.24
N PRO A 15 -8.50 -10.37 3.01
CA PRO A 15 -8.64 -11.32 1.91
C PRO A 15 -7.31 -11.87 1.39
N LYS A 16 -6.20 -11.50 1.99
CA LYS A 16 -4.86 -11.95 1.63
C LYS A 16 -4.27 -12.90 2.68
N PRO A 17 -3.39 -13.83 2.29
CA PRO A 17 -2.68 -14.69 3.23
C PRO A 17 -1.58 -13.96 4.01
N LYS A 18 -1.21 -12.75 3.58
CA LYS A 18 -0.14 -11.94 4.19
C LYS A 18 -0.37 -10.45 3.92
N PHE A 19 0.09 -9.60 4.83
CA PHE A 19 0.14 -8.15 4.64
C PHE A 19 1.58 -7.61 4.78
N SER A 20 1.78 -6.37 4.31
CA SER A 20 3.10 -5.73 4.34
C SER A 20 3.62 -5.58 5.77
N LYS A 21 4.87 -5.98 6.02
CA LYS A 21 5.53 -5.93 7.34
C LYS A 21 4.87 -6.82 8.41
N MET A 22 4.16 -7.87 8.00
CA MET A 22 3.34 -8.71 8.89
C MET A 22 4.11 -9.19 10.13
N ALA A 23 5.32 -9.72 9.96
CA ALA A 23 6.11 -10.22 11.08
C ALA A 23 6.44 -9.13 12.12
N LEU A 24 6.81 -7.92 11.66
CA LEU A 24 7.09 -6.78 12.54
C LEU A 24 5.84 -6.31 13.30
N PHE A 25 4.70 -6.25 12.60
CA PHE A 25 3.43 -5.88 13.24
C PHE A 25 3.00 -6.91 14.27
N GLN A 26 3.07 -8.21 13.94
CA GLN A 26 2.70 -9.27 14.87
C GLN A 26 3.63 -9.31 16.09
N GLU A 27 4.93 -9.12 15.90
CA GLU A 27 5.88 -9.00 17.01
C GLU A 27 5.51 -7.83 17.93
N GLY A 28 5.28 -6.64 17.35
CA GLY A 28 4.88 -5.45 18.10
C GLY A 28 3.49 -5.59 18.77
N TRP A 29 2.52 -6.20 18.10
CA TRP A 29 1.21 -6.49 18.70
C TRP A 29 1.32 -7.42 19.90
N ASN A 30 2.13 -8.45 19.81
CA ASN A 30 2.38 -9.36 20.92
C ASN A 30 3.09 -8.67 22.09
N ALA A 31 3.99 -7.74 21.82
CA ALA A 31 4.71 -6.99 22.85
C ALA A 31 3.81 -5.96 23.57
N HIS A 32 2.97 -5.22 22.82
CA HIS A 32 2.24 -4.06 23.33
C HIS A 32 0.75 -4.30 23.52
N TYR A 33 0.14 -5.26 22.82
CA TYR A 33 -1.31 -5.47 22.73
C TYR A 33 -1.67 -6.96 22.82
N ALA A 34 -0.95 -7.73 23.62
CA ALA A 34 -1.11 -9.17 23.71
C ALA A 34 -2.58 -9.57 23.90
N GLY A 35 -3.11 -10.40 23.01
CA GLY A 35 -4.47 -10.89 23.02
C GLY A 35 -5.57 -9.85 22.72
N MET A 36 -5.21 -8.63 22.27
CA MET A 36 -6.18 -7.60 21.88
C MET A 36 -6.46 -7.62 20.37
N ILE A 37 -5.50 -8.00 19.53
CA ILE A 37 -5.61 -7.92 18.07
C ILE A 37 -5.56 -9.33 17.50
N ASP A 38 -6.63 -9.70 16.77
CA ASP A 38 -6.75 -10.96 16.03
C ASP A 38 -6.77 -10.66 14.54
N TRP A 39 -5.83 -11.22 13.80
CA TRP A 39 -5.77 -11.12 12.34
C TRP A 39 -6.22 -12.43 11.71
N ILE A 40 -7.21 -12.33 10.83
CA ILE A 40 -7.84 -13.46 10.12
C ILE A 40 -7.53 -13.28 8.63
N GLY A 41 -6.56 -14.03 8.13
CA GLY A 41 -6.22 -14.06 6.71
C GLY A 41 -7.15 -14.92 5.87
N SER A 42 -6.93 -14.93 4.55
CA SER A 42 -7.75 -15.70 3.61
C SER A 42 -7.81 -17.21 3.95
N GLU A 43 -6.72 -17.78 4.47
CA GLU A 43 -6.67 -19.19 4.88
C GLU A 43 -7.62 -19.54 6.05
N PHE A 44 -8.12 -18.53 6.75
CA PHE A 44 -9.04 -18.63 7.89
C PHE A 44 -10.37 -17.92 7.63
N GLY A 45 -10.75 -17.77 6.38
CA GLY A 45 -12.02 -17.16 5.99
C GLY A 45 -12.04 -15.62 5.93
N GLY A 46 -10.91 -14.95 6.12
CA GLY A 46 -10.81 -13.47 6.08
C GLY A 46 -11.17 -12.84 4.74
N GLU A 47 -11.34 -13.62 3.68
CA GLU A 47 -11.84 -13.19 2.37
C GLU A 47 -13.38 -13.22 2.28
N ASN A 48 -14.04 -14.02 3.11
CA ASN A 48 -15.48 -14.25 3.10
C ASN A 48 -16.17 -13.34 4.15
N VAL A 49 -16.19 -12.04 3.89
CA VAL A 49 -16.72 -11.05 4.84
C VAL A 49 -18.00 -10.42 4.31
N ALA A 50 -19.04 -10.40 5.16
CA ALA A 50 -20.24 -9.62 4.94
C ALA A 50 -20.50 -8.68 6.13
N VAL A 51 -21.07 -7.51 5.86
CA VAL A 51 -21.33 -6.50 6.89
C VAL A 51 -22.80 -6.09 6.83
N ASP A 52 -23.47 -6.11 7.98
CA ASP A 52 -24.78 -5.50 8.16
C ASP A 52 -24.63 -4.26 9.08
N PRO A 53 -24.63 -3.06 8.47
CA PRO A 53 -24.48 -1.83 9.25
C PRO A 53 -25.73 -1.51 10.10
N SER A 54 -26.89 -2.07 9.77
CA SER A 54 -28.13 -1.83 10.53
C SER A 54 -28.16 -2.66 11.79
N ALA A 55 -27.66 -3.89 11.74
CA ALA A 55 -27.54 -4.78 12.87
C ALA A 55 -26.22 -4.61 13.65
N MET A 56 -25.29 -3.81 13.14
CA MET A 56 -23.92 -3.71 13.65
C MET A 56 -23.24 -5.07 13.80
N THR A 57 -23.34 -5.88 12.74
CA THR A 57 -22.72 -7.20 12.67
C THR A 57 -21.78 -7.34 11.49
N ILE A 58 -20.74 -8.13 11.69
CA ILE A 58 -19.86 -8.62 10.64
C ILE A 58 -19.95 -10.14 10.63
N SER A 59 -20.02 -10.72 9.45
CA SER A 59 -19.90 -12.17 9.26
C SER A 59 -18.54 -12.47 8.62
N ILE A 60 -17.80 -13.38 9.22
CA ILE A 60 -16.52 -13.88 8.69
C ILE A 60 -16.68 -15.38 8.52
N ASP A 61 -16.55 -15.87 7.28
CA ASP A 61 -16.76 -17.28 6.89
C ASP A 61 -18.08 -17.88 7.42
N GLY A 62 -19.16 -17.06 7.46
CA GLY A 62 -20.46 -17.45 7.94
C GLY A 62 -20.71 -17.30 9.43
N GLU A 63 -19.68 -17.04 10.22
CA GLU A 63 -19.83 -16.74 11.65
C GLU A 63 -20.16 -15.26 11.86
N SER A 64 -21.28 -14.97 12.54
CA SER A 64 -21.73 -13.61 12.80
C SER A 64 -21.20 -13.08 14.14
N ILE A 65 -20.62 -11.88 14.11
CA ILE A 65 -20.03 -11.21 15.27
C ILE A 65 -20.67 -9.83 15.42
N ASN A 66 -21.14 -9.51 16.62
CA ASN A 66 -21.57 -8.15 16.95
C ASN A 66 -20.35 -7.25 17.14
N VAL A 67 -20.39 -6.06 16.58
CA VAL A 67 -19.30 -5.08 16.68
C VAL A 67 -19.81 -3.72 17.13
N ASP A 68 -19.00 -3.03 17.93
CA ASP A 68 -19.31 -1.65 18.37
C ASP A 68 -18.86 -0.63 17.31
N ALA A 69 -17.88 -1.01 16.48
CA ALA A 69 -17.39 -0.20 15.36
C ALA A 69 -16.87 -1.12 14.24
N CYS A 70 -17.13 -0.73 13.00
CA CYS A 70 -16.63 -1.45 11.83
C CYS A 70 -16.03 -0.49 10.81
N ASN A 71 -14.80 -0.76 10.38
CA ASN A 71 -14.16 -0.04 9.29
C ASN A 71 -14.00 -0.98 8.09
N VAL A 72 -14.71 -0.70 7.00
CA VAL A 72 -14.66 -1.50 5.77
C VAL A 72 -13.75 -0.80 4.76
N ILE A 73 -12.70 -1.48 4.32
CA ILE A 73 -11.79 -1.01 3.29
C ILE A 73 -12.11 -1.78 2.00
N PRO A 74 -12.81 -1.17 1.02
CA PRO A 74 -13.15 -1.85 -0.21
C PRO A 74 -11.93 -2.07 -1.11
N ALA A 75 -12.06 -2.96 -2.09
CA ALA A 75 -11.05 -3.15 -3.13
C ALA A 75 -10.78 -1.81 -3.85
N MET A 76 -9.51 -1.45 -3.95
CA MET A 76 -9.07 -0.20 -4.57
C MET A 76 -8.85 -0.34 -6.06
N LYS A 77 -9.02 0.75 -6.78
CA LYS A 77 -8.71 0.89 -8.20
C LYS A 77 -8.29 2.33 -8.52
N ALA A 78 -7.73 2.53 -9.70
CA ALA A 78 -7.42 3.86 -10.21
C ALA A 78 -8.67 4.75 -10.22
N GLY A 79 -8.46 6.06 -10.01
CA GLY A 79 -9.55 7.02 -10.06
C GLY A 79 -10.28 6.99 -11.41
N ARG A 80 -11.56 7.32 -11.41
CA ARG A 80 -12.46 7.25 -12.58
C ARG A 80 -11.88 7.95 -13.82
N ILE A 81 -11.12 9.02 -13.64
CA ILE A 81 -10.53 9.78 -14.76
C ILE A 81 -9.59 8.90 -15.59
N ALA A 82 -8.83 7.98 -14.99
CA ALA A 82 -7.94 7.09 -15.73
C ALA A 82 -8.72 6.10 -16.62
N ALA A 83 -9.84 5.58 -16.11
CA ALA A 83 -10.72 4.72 -16.89
C ALA A 83 -11.41 5.49 -18.03
N LEU A 84 -11.88 6.73 -17.78
CA LEU A 84 -12.48 7.59 -18.80
C LEU A 84 -11.48 7.99 -19.89
N ALA A 85 -10.21 8.16 -19.53
CA ALA A 85 -9.13 8.41 -20.50
C ALA A 85 -8.71 7.15 -21.30
N GLY A 86 -9.26 5.98 -20.99
CA GLY A 86 -8.94 4.74 -21.68
C GLY A 86 -7.54 4.20 -21.40
N VAL A 87 -6.90 4.62 -20.31
CA VAL A 87 -5.50 4.24 -20.00
C VAL A 87 -5.37 3.15 -18.94
N THR A 88 -6.48 2.58 -18.46
CA THR A 88 -6.48 1.48 -17.50
C THR A 88 -6.55 0.12 -18.20
N ASP A 89 -5.88 -0.87 -17.60
CA ASP A 89 -6.07 -2.29 -17.85
C ASP A 89 -6.47 -2.93 -16.51
N GLY A 90 -7.67 -3.45 -16.42
CA GLY A 90 -8.26 -3.85 -15.16
C GLY A 90 -8.40 -2.66 -14.19
N ASN A 91 -7.84 -2.79 -13.00
CA ASN A 91 -7.99 -1.79 -11.94
C ASN A 91 -6.98 -0.64 -11.99
N TRP A 92 -5.92 -0.72 -12.79
CA TRP A 92 -4.79 0.20 -12.73
C TRP A 92 -4.35 0.63 -14.14
N ALA A 93 -3.60 1.74 -14.21
CA ALA A 93 -3.00 2.21 -15.46
C ALA A 93 -1.60 1.60 -15.64
N PRO A 94 -1.36 0.71 -16.63
CA PRO A 94 -0.04 0.24 -17.00
C PRO A 94 0.83 1.39 -17.48
N VAL A 95 2.06 1.49 -16.95
CA VAL A 95 3.00 2.58 -17.28
C VAL A 95 4.36 2.04 -17.70
N ASN A 96 5.08 2.84 -18.47
CA ASN A 96 6.47 2.62 -18.80
C ASN A 96 7.36 3.06 -17.64
N ALA A 97 8.19 2.15 -17.15
CA ALA A 97 9.01 2.41 -15.96
C ALA A 97 10.06 3.52 -16.19
N ALA A 98 10.43 3.78 -17.44
CA ALA A 98 11.46 4.77 -17.77
C ALA A 98 11.01 6.22 -17.56
N ASP A 99 9.68 6.50 -17.70
CA ASP A 99 9.19 7.87 -17.79
C ASP A 99 7.80 8.09 -17.17
N MET A 100 7.08 7.02 -16.79
CA MET A 100 5.70 7.02 -16.28
C MET A 100 4.64 7.34 -17.34
N SER A 101 4.96 7.36 -18.63
CA SER A 101 3.97 7.41 -19.70
C SER A 101 3.10 6.14 -19.66
N THR A 102 1.84 6.22 -20.08
CA THR A 102 0.97 5.04 -20.12
C THR A 102 1.33 4.14 -21.29
N LYS A 103 1.07 2.84 -21.15
CA LYS A 103 1.25 1.91 -22.29
C LYS A 103 0.18 2.06 -23.36
N ALA A 104 -0.96 2.68 -23.02
CA ALA A 104 -2.04 2.93 -23.96
C ALA A 104 -1.82 4.18 -24.81
N ASP A 105 -1.15 5.21 -24.26
CA ASP A 105 -0.89 6.47 -24.94
C ASP A 105 0.40 7.08 -24.37
N ALA A 106 1.41 7.28 -25.23
CA ALA A 106 2.73 7.78 -24.83
C ALA A 106 2.73 9.26 -24.39
N ASP A 107 1.71 10.01 -24.75
CA ASP A 107 1.55 11.43 -24.39
C ASP A 107 0.77 11.62 -23.09
N VAL A 108 0.24 10.53 -22.50
CA VAL A 108 -0.49 10.52 -21.22
C VAL A 108 0.36 9.86 -20.15
N TYR A 109 0.54 10.56 -19.04
CA TYR A 109 1.35 10.11 -17.91
C TYR A 109 0.47 9.82 -16.70
N VAL A 110 0.71 8.67 -16.04
CA VAL A 110 0.02 8.28 -14.80
C VAL A 110 1.06 7.85 -13.78
N LEU A 111 0.96 8.40 -12.57
CA LEU A 111 1.87 8.10 -11.46
C LEU A 111 1.11 7.93 -10.15
N GLY A 112 1.81 7.52 -9.10
CA GLY A 112 1.24 7.26 -7.79
C GLY A 112 0.31 6.04 -7.80
N ASP A 113 -0.66 6.06 -6.90
CA ASP A 113 -1.51 4.90 -6.63
C ASP A 113 -2.36 4.45 -7.82
N ALA A 114 -2.64 5.34 -8.77
CA ALA A 114 -3.38 4.98 -10.00
C ALA A 114 -2.58 4.13 -10.98
N SER A 115 -1.24 4.14 -10.89
CA SER A 115 -0.36 3.42 -11.82
C SER A 115 -0.13 1.96 -11.42
N GLN A 116 0.13 1.12 -12.42
CA GLN A 116 0.69 -0.21 -12.22
C GLN A 116 2.21 -0.09 -12.13
N GLN A 117 2.72 0.12 -10.92
CA GLN A 117 4.08 0.59 -10.66
C GLN A 117 5.10 -0.51 -10.31
N GLY A 118 4.85 -1.75 -10.73
CA GLY A 118 5.79 -2.87 -10.55
C GLY A 118 6.00 -3.23 -9.09
N ASP A 119 7.25 -3.29 -8.65
CA ASP A 119 7.62 -3.68 -7.29
C ASP A 119 7.51 -2.54 -6.27
N MET A 120 7.24 -1.30 -6.70
CA MET A 120 7.06 -0.18 -5.77
C MET A 120 5.73 -0.30 -5.03
N PRO A 121 5.68 -0.04 -3.71
CA PRO A 121 4.42 0.04 -2.99
C PRO A 121 3.65 1.30 -3.37
N LYS A 122 2.33 1.27 -3.23
CA LYS A 122 1.48 2.44 -3.35
C LYS A 122 1.60 3.29 -2.09
N SER A 123 2.26 4.44 -2.21
CA SER A 123 2.50 5.38 -1.11
C SER A 123 2.78 6.78 -1.62
N GLY A 124 2.58 7.80 -0.78
CA GLY A 124 2.91 9.18 -1.12
C GLY A 124 4.39 9.38 -1.45
N PHE A 125 5.29 8.66 -0.78
CA PHE A 125 6.72 8.69 -1.08
C PHE A 125 7.03 8.14 -2.47
N SER A 126 6.44 6.98 -2.81
CA SER A 126 6.53 6.40 -4.16
C SER A 126 6.01 7.38 -5.21
N ALA A 127 4.83 7.97 -4.99
CA ALA A 127 4.23 8.94 -5.90
C ALA A 127 5.14 10.17 -6.12
N ASN A 128 5.74 10.72 -5.05
CA ASN A 128 6.69 11.82 -5.14
C ASN A 128 7.96 11.43 -5.93
N SER A 129 8.48 10.22 -5.71
CA SER A 129 9.64 9.70 -6.45
C SER A 129 9.32 9.55 -7.94
N GLN A 130 8.17 9.00 -8.27
CA GLN A 130 7.68 8.85 -9.65
C GLN A 130 7.42 10.19 -10.32
N ALA A 131 6.88 11.17 -9.59
CA ALA A 131 6.64 12.52 -10.11
C ALA A 131 7.93 13.20 -10.59
N LYS A 132 9.06 12.98 -9.91
CA LYS A 132 10.35 13.52 -10.34
C LYS A 132 10.84 12.88 -11.66
N VAL A 133 10.62 11.59 -11.83
CA VAL A 133 10.94 10.88 -13.07
C VAL A 133 10.04 11.37 -14.20
N CYS A 134 8.73 11.44 -13.97
CA CYS A 134 7.76 11.94 -14.93
C CYS A 134 8.06 13.39 -15.35
N ALA A 135 8.30 14.28 -14.40
CA ALA A 135 8.63 15.69 -14.69
C ALA A 135 9.91 15.82 -15.55
N ASN A 136 10.93 15.01 -15.28
CA ASN A 136 12.16 14.98 -16.09
C ASN A 136 11.88 14.51 -17.53
N ALA A 137 11.02 13.50 -17.69
CA ALA A 137 10.63 12.98 -19.01
C ALA A 137 9.82 14.01 -19.80
N VAL A 138 8.76 14.59 -19.19
CA VAL A 138 7.91 15.62 -19.80
C VAL A 138 8.72 16.85 -20.19
N ARG A 139 9.60 17.32 -19.31
CA ARG A 139 10.52 18.43 -19.64
C ARG A 139 11.36 18.10 -20.87
N GLY A 140 11.94 16.89 -20.92
CA GLY A 140 12.75 16.45 -22.07
C GLY A 140 11.94 16.40 -23.36
N ALA A 141 10.73 15.86 -23.32
CA ALA A 141 9.82 15.80 -24.47
C ALA A 141 9.45 17.19 -25.01
N LEU A 142 9.17 18.15 -24.12
CA LEU A 142 8.76 19.51 -24.51
C LEU A 142 9.90 20.42 -24.95
N THR A 143 11.13 20.19 -24.46
CA THR A 143 12.25 21.15 -24.68
C THR A 143 13.43 20.57 -25.42
N GLY A 144 13.42 19.26 -25.71
CA GLY A 144 14.58 18.56 -26.27
C GLY A 144 15.77 18.45 -25.30
N SER A 145 15.58 18.78 -24.00
CA SER A 145 16.65 18.73 -23.02
C SER A 145 16.96 17.28 -22.60
N LYS A 146 18.18 17.05 -22.11
CA LYS A 146 18.63 15.74 -21.67
C LYS A 146 17.70 15.14 -20.62
N ILE A 147 17.25 13.92 -20.85
CA ILE A 147 16.52 13.08 -19.89
C ILE A 147 17.53 12.23 -19.11
N PHE A 148 17.42 12.25 -17.78
CA PHE A 148 18.26 11.42 -16.91
C PHE A 148 17.61 10.04 -16.69
N PRO A 149 18.41 8.98 -16.49
CA PRO A 149 17.88 7.66 -16.17
C PRO A 149 16.95 7.68 -14.95
N ALA A 150 15.83 6.97 -15.03
CA ALA A 150 14.87 6.86 -13.96
C ALA A 150 15.47 6.15 -12.74
N LYS A 151 15.37 6.77 -11.59
CA LYS A 151 15.74 6.21 -10.29
C LYS A 151 14.61 6.47 -9.32
N PHE A 152 14.21 5.45 -8.57
CA PHE A 152 13.10 5.54 -7.64
C PHE A 152 13.52 5.09 -6.25
N ALA A 153 12.85 5.63 -5.26
CA ALA A 153 12.97 5.21 -3.87
C ALA A 153 11.62 5.25 -3.18
N ASN A 154 11.48 4.46 -2.15
CA ASN A 154 10.35 4.53 -1.23
C ASN A 154 10.81 4.24 0.19
N THR A 155 10.23 4.92 1.15
CA THR A 155 10.32 4.57 2.57
C THR A 155 8.93 4.76 3.19
N CYS A 156 8.50 3.76 3.95
CA CYS A 156 7.25 3.78 4.70
C CYS A 156 7.55 3.60 6.18
N TRP A 157 6.92 4.42 7.00
CA TRP A 157 6.94 4.32 8.46
C TRP A 157 5.60 3.86 8.95
N SER A 158 5.57 3.11 10.04
CA SER A 158 4.36 2.69 10.71
C SER A 158 4.59 2.68 12.21
N LEU A 159 3.72 3.36 12.95
CA LEU A 159 3.71 3.28 14.40
C LEU A 159 3.06 1.95 14.83
N ILE A 160 3.68 1.30 15.78
CA ILE A 160 3.11 0.16 16.51
C ILE A 160 2.56 0.65 17.84
N ASN A 161 3.32 1.50 18.52
CA ASN A 161 2.98 2.16 19.78
C ASN A 161 3.45 3.63 19.70
N ALA A 162 3.15 4.43 20.71
CA ALA A 162 3.60 5.83 20.79
C ALA A 162 5.12 5.98 20.70
N ASP A 163 5.85 5.01 21.25
CA ASP A 163 7.31 5.02 21.34
C ASP A 163 7.97 3.89 20.53
N ASP A 164 7.20 3.19 19.70
CA ASP A 164 7.69 2.09 18.86
C ASP A 164 7.18 2.22 17.44
N GLY A 165 8.10 2.22 16.50
CA GLY A 165 7.79 2.34 15.08
C GLY A 165 8.70 1.48 14.23
N VAL A 166 8.19 1.07 13.07
CA VAL A 166 8.93 0.31 12.09
C VAL A 166 9.00 1.05 10.77
N LYS A 167 10.14 0.93 10.09
CA LYS A 167 10.33 1.47 8.75
C LYS A 167 10.78 0.39 7.77
N VAL A 168 10.32 0.51 6.54
CA VAL A 168 10.77 -0.29 5.42
C VAL A 168 11.02 0.64 4.25
N GLY A 169 12.13 0.44 3.57
CA GLY A 169 12.48 1.22 2.40
C GLY A 169 13.16 0.39 1.35
N ALA A 170 13.16 0.92 0.12
CA ALA A 170 13.87 0.30 -0.99
C ALA A 170 14.23 1.34 -2.05
N THR A 171 15.22 0.99 -2.86
CA THR A 171 15.55 1.66 -4.12
C THR A 171 15.11 0.80 -5.29
N TYR A 172 14.76 1.46 -6.38
CA TYR A 172 14.24 0.78 -7.57
C TYR A 172 14.85 1.39 -8.82
N LYS A 173 14.82 0.62 -9.90
CA LYS A 173 15.23 1.05 -11.25
C LYS A 173 14.16 0.72 -12.28
N ALA A 174 14.15 1.48 -13.37
CA ALA A 174 13.36 1.11 -14.53
C ALA A 174 13.99 -0.12 -15.24
N THR A 175 13.11 -1.01 -15.66
CA THR A 175 13.40 -2.08 -16.64
C THR A 175 12.38 -1.98 -17.77
N ASP A 176 12.57 -2.74 -18.84
CA ASP A 176 11.62 -2.76 -19.97
C ASP A 176 10.23 -3.28 -19.56
N GLU A 177 10.17 -4.10 -18.50
CA GLU A 177 8.92 -4.70 -18.02
C GLU A 177 8.24 -3.88 -16.93
N LYS A 178 9.02 -3.40 -15.94
CA LYS A 178 8.48 -2.78 -14.72
C LYS A 178 9.49 -1.92 -13.98
N ILE A 179 9.02 -1.20 -12.96
CA ILE A 179 9.89 -0.64 -11.92
C ILE A 179 10.31 -1.80 -11.00
N ALA A 180 11.57 -2.19 -11.05
CA ALA A 180 12.12 -3.33 -10.33
C ALA A 180 12.89 -2.91 -9.07
N LYS A 181 12.69 -3.63 -7.97
CA LYS A 181 13.45 -3.43 -6.73
C LYS A 181 14.92 -3.78 -6.94
N VAL A 182 15.81 -2.92 -6.44
CA VAL A 182 17.27 -3.12 -6.47
C VAL A 182 17.78 -3.56 -5.11
N ASP A 183 17.46 -2.79 -4.08
CA ASP A 183 17.91 -3.01 -2.71
C ASP A 183 16.86 -2.50 -1.73
N GLY A 184 16.95 -2.90 -0.47
CA GLY A 184 16.01 -2.45 0.53
C GLY A 184 16.46 -2.78 1.94
N PHE A 185 15.81 -2.13 2.89
CA PHE A 185 16.02 -2.32 4.32
C PHE A 185 14.69 -2.44 5.04
N ILE A 186 14.75 -3.04 6.22
CA ILE A 186 13.65 -3.13 7.18
C ILE A 186 14.24 -2.95 8.58
N SER A 187 13.61 -2.12 9.40
CA SER A 187 14.02 -1.94 10.79
C SER A 187 13.66 -3.18 11.62
N LYS A 188 14.30 -3.30 12.78
CA LYS A 188 13.91 -4.28 13.80
C LYS A 188 12.83 -3.66 14.70
N THR A 189 12.01 -4.49 15.31
CA THR A 189 11.06 -4.07 16.35
C THR A 189 11.84 -3.50 17.55
N GLY A 190 11.34 -2.44 18.17
CA GLY A 190 12.02 -1.75 19.26
C GLY A 190 13.19 -0.86 18.84
N GLU A 191 13.55 -0.81 17.56
CA GLU A 191 14.37 0.28 17.05
C GLU A 191 13.49 1.53 17.01
N THR A 192 13.80 2.52 17.86
CA THR A 192 13.22 3.86 17.76
C THR A 192 13.41 4.32 16.31
N ALA A 193 12.36 4.31 15.55
CA ALA A 193 12.41 4.90 14.22
C ALA A 193 12.59 6.40 14.44
N ASP A 194 13.74 6.95 14.10
CA ASP A 194 13.89 8.39 13.93
C ASP A 194 12.87 8.82 12.87
N ILE A 195 11.74 9.35 13.34
CA ILE A 195 10.62 9.83 12.54
C ILE A 195 10.83 11.32 12.28
#